data_c13282e35bd21daa89cdcbcfe6af96ae
#
_entry.id   c13282e35bd21daa89cdcbcfe6af96ae
#
_cell.length_a   1.000
_cell.length_b   1.000
_cell.length_c   1.000
_cell.angle_alpha   90.00
_cell.angle_beta   90.00
_cell.angle_gamma   90.00
#
_symmetry.space_group_name_H-M   'P 1'
#
loop_
_entity.id
_entity.type
_entity.pdbx_description
1 polymer ?
#
loop_
_entity_poly.entity_id
_entity_poly.type
_entity_poly.pdbx_seq_one_letter_code
_entity_poly.pdbx_strand_id
1 'polypeptide(L)'
;MSDKKISVDEIIKKLNLEPLPIEGGMFKSTYHSEEKIGNKEVCNAIYYLLKKGAFSHLHKLPNDEIYHYYMGDPLEMLELCPDGTANRRILGNNVLEGEEPQIVMHKGCFQGSRPLPTGEYGFTLVGCTNAPGYTDEGYEHLTDVKGTLEKYPEYTELILALTNA
;
A
#
# COMPACT_ATOMS: atom_id res chain seq x y z
N MET A 1 5.88 -18.89 -27.93
CA MET A 1 4.88 -17.88 -27.53
C MET A 1 5.68 -16.62 -27.25
N SER A 2 5.41 -15.50 -27.93
CA SER A 2 6.15 -14.26 -27.68
C SER A 2 5.82 -13.80 -26.27
N ASP A 3 6.84 -13.63 -25.43
CA ASP A 3 6.73 -12.96 -24.13
C ASP A 3 6.26 -11.52 -24.35
N LYS A 4 4.95 -11.35 -24.45
CA LYS A 4 4.35 -10.03 -24.57
C LYS A 4 4.62 -9.33 -23.24
N LYS A 5 5.60 -8.43 -23.24
CA LYS A 5 5.91 -7.64 -22.04
C LYS A 5 4.61 -6.96 -21.57
N ILE A 6 4.22 -7.20 -20.32
CA ILE A 6 3.00 -6.63 -19.74
C ILE A 6 3.15 -5.11 -19.76
N SER A 7 2.21 -4.42 -20.41
CA SER A 7 2.18 -2.96 -20.44
C SER A 7 1.38 -2.43 -19.27
N VAL A 8 2.04 -1.69 -18.38
CA VAL A 8 1.37 -1.05 -17.23
C VAL A 8 0.27 -0.09 -17.68
N ASP A 9 0.47 0.63 -18.79
CA ASP A 9 -0.53 1.56 -19.31
C ASP A 9 -1.78 0.86 -19.86
N GLU A 10 -1.62 -0.37 -20.42
CA GLU A 10 -2.76 -1.21 -20.80
C GLU A 10 -3.55 -1.68 -19.57
N ILE A 11 -2.88 -2.02 -18.46
CA ILE A 11 -3.53 -2.39 -17.18
C ILE A 11 -4.33 -1.21 -16.64
N ILE A 12 -3.70 -0.04 -16.54
CA ILE A 12 -4.35 1.20 -16.06
C ILE A 12 -5.61 1.48 -16.86
N LYS A 13 -5.53 1.40 -18.20
CA LYS A 13 -6.67 1.61 -19.08
C LYS A 13 -7.75 0.54 -18.92
N LYS A 14 -7.38 -0.73 -18.85
CA LYS A 14 -8.32 -1.86 -18.71
C LYS A 14 -9.09 -1.86 -17.41
N LEU A 15 -8.42 -1.50 -16.31
CA LEU A 15 -9.02 -1.44 -14.98
C LEU A 15 -9.64 -0.07 -14.67
N ASN A 16 -9.53 0.91 -15.59
CA ASN A 16 -9.98 2.29 -15.41
C ASN A 16 -9.41 2.92 -14.12
N LEU A 17 -8.09 2.75 -13.90
CA LEU A 17 -7.42 3.32 -12.75
C LEU A 17 -7.23 4.82 -12.93
N GLU A 18 -7.41 5.57 -11.85
CA GLU A 18 -7.23 7.02 -11.79
C GLU A 18 -6.20 7.39 -10.71
N PRO A 19 -5.55 8.56 -10.79
CA PRO A 19 -4.58 8.97 -9.78
C PRO A 19 -5.19 9.05 -8.38
N LEU A 20 -4.43 8.61 -7.35
CA LEU A 20 -4.74 8.80 -5.95
C LEU A 20 -3.89 9.97 -5.40
N PRO A 21 -4.43 11.22 -5.34
CA PRO A 21 -3.61 12.42 -5.18
C PRO A 21 -2.92 12.53 -3.81
N ILE A 22 -3.55 12.04 -2.75
CA ILE A 22 -3.09 12.23 -1.37
C ILE A 22 -2.00 11.21 -1.03
N GLU A 23 -2.23 9.96 -1.37
CA GLU A 23 -1.37 8.84 -0.98
C GLU A 23 -0.29 8.54 -2.03
N GLY A 24 -0.60 8.79 -3.29
CA GLY A 24 0.21 8.41 -4.45
C GLY A 24 -0.33 7.16 -5.16
N GLY A 25 0.22 6.87 -6.35
CA GLY A 25 -0.22 5.74 -7.16
C GLY A 25 -1.52 5.96 -7.92
N MET A 26 -2.09 4.84 -8.39
CA MET A 26 -3.32 4.79 -9.18
C MET A 26 -4.31 3.83 -8.51
N PHE A 27 -5.59 4.14 -8.51
CA PHE A 27 -6.60 3.32 -7.86
C PHE A 27 -7.91 3.23 -8.65
N LYS A 28 -8.73 2.26 -8.27
CA LYS A 28 -10.14 2.16 -8.67
C LYS A 28 -10.93 1.51 -7.54
N SER A 29 -11.99 2.18 -7.09
CA SER A 29 -12.93 1.54 -6.18
C SER A 29 -13.66 0.39 -6.88
N THR A 30 -13.66 -0.79 -6.23
CA THR A 30 -14.23 -2.02 -6.77
C THR A 30 -15.43 -2.50 -5.98
N TYR A 31 -15.52 -2.12 -4.69
CA TYR A 31 -16.59 -2.54 -3.80
C TYR A 31 -16.88 -1.52 -2.71
N HIS A 32 -18.15 -1.33 -2.44
CA HIS A 32 -18.70 -0.62 -1.28
C HIS A 32 -19.83 -1.48 -0.70
N SER A 33 -19.76 -1.82 0.61
CA SER A 33 -20.84 -2.54 1.25
C SER A 33 -22.08 -1.64 1.39
N GLU A 34 -23.27 -2.23 1.20
CA GLU A 34 -24.54 -1.55 1.48
C GLU A 34 -24.77 -1.44 2.99
N GLU A 35 -24.32 -2.43 3.76
CA GLU A 35 -24.40 -2.46 5.22
C GLU A 35 -23.43 -1.45 5.83
N LYS A 36 -23.83 -0.84 6.95
CA LYS A 36 -23.05 0.15 7.68
C LYS A 36 -22.94 -0.17 9.17
N ILE A 37 -21.83 0.26 9.76
CA ILE A 37 -21.62 0.33 11.20
C ILE A 37 -21.55 1.82 11.57
N GLY A 38 -22.63 2.34 12.17
CA GLY A 38 -22.77 3.78 12.35
C GLY A 38 -22.91 4.49 10.99
N ASN A 39 -22.00 5.43 10.71
CA ASN A 39 -21.94 6.17 9.43
C ASN A 39 -20.92 5.57 8.44
N LYS A 40 -20.20 4.51 8.81
CA LYS A 40 -19.18 3.88 7.96
C LYS A 40 -19.73 2.62 7.29
N GLU A 41 -19.29 2.37 6.06
CA GLU A 41 -19.46 1.07 5.40
C GLU A 41 -18.81 -0.04 6.25
N VAL A 42 -19.40 -1.24 6.25
CA VAL A 42 -18.77 -2.41 6.91
C VAL A 42 -17.44 -2.73 6.25
N CYS A 43 -17.37 -2.57 4.91
CA CYS A 43 -16.19 -2.88 4.12
C CYS A 43 -16.19 -2.10 2.82
N ASN A 44 -15.02 -1.71 2.34
CA ASN A 44 -14.81 -1.30 0.95
C ASN A 44 -13.49 -1.86 0.42
N ALA A 45 -13.35 -1.89 -0.91
CA ALA A 45 -12.17 -2.41 -1.57
C ALA A 45 -11.81 -1.62 -2.82
N ILE A 46 -10.51 -1.61 -3.13
CA ILE A 46 -9.96 -0.96 -4.31
C ILE A 46 -8.98 -1.87 -5.07
N TYR A 47 -8.80 -1.64 -6.36
CA TYR A 47 -7.53 -1.91 -7.01
C TYR A 47 -6.57 -0.76 -6.71
N TYR A 48 -5.31 -1.09 -6.46
CA TYR A 48 -4.26 -0.11 -6.23
C TYR A 48 -3.00 -0.49 -7.01
N LEU A 49 -2.42 0.46 -7.73
CA LEU A 49 -1.26 0.25 -8.58
C LEU A 49 -0.20 1.32 -8.30
N LEU A 50 1.01 0.84 -8.04
CA LEU A 50 2.21 1.67 -7.96
C LEU A 50 3.13 1.35 -9.14
N LYS A 51 3.54 2.36 -9.90
CA LYS A 51 4.62 2.25 -10.89
C LYS A 51 5.97 2.27 -10.18
N LYS A 52 7.00 1.68 -10.79
CA LYS A 52 8.38 1.79 -10.29
C LYS A 52 8.79 3.25 -10.12
N GLY A 53 9.30 3.60 -8.94
CA GLY A 53 9.60 4.97 -8.55
C GLY A 53 8.44 5.73 -7.90
N ALA A 54 7.21 5.22 -7.97
CA ALA A 54 6.10 5.70 -7.15
C ALA A 54 6.05 4.95 -5.83
N PHE A 55 5.37 5.53 -4.84
CA PHE A 55 5.18 4.92 -3.53
C PHE A 55 3.86 5.38 -2.91
N SER A 56 3.34 4.58 -1.96
CA SER A 56 2.32 4.99 -1.01
C SER A 56 3.00 5.70 0.15
N HIS A 57 2.66 6.97 0.34
CA HIS A 57 3.24 7.81 1.39
C HIS A 57 2.95 7.23 2.76
N LEU A 58 3.91 7.32 3.71
CA LEU A 58 3.69 6.91 5.09
C LEU A 58 2.51 7.67 5.70
N HIS A 59 1.47 6.93 6.02
CA HIS A 59 0.20 7.43 6.58
C HIS A 59 -0.36 6.42 7.58
N LYS A 60 -1.31 6.83 8.40
CA LYS A 60 -2.06 5.90 9.26
C LYS A 60 -3.56 6.01 9.04
N LEU A 61 -4.25 4.91 9.31
CA LEU A 61 -5.69 4.77 9.19
C LEU A 61 -6.31 4.38 10.55
N PRO A 62 -7.59 4.72 10.79
CA PRO A 62 -8.30 4.32 12.01
C PRO A 62 -8.86 2.89 11.95
N ASN A 63 -8.64 2.17 10.85
CA ASN A 63 -9.09 0.80 10.59
C ASN A 63 -7.96 -0.05 10.04
N ASP A 64 -8.08 -1.36 10.17
CA ASP A 64 -7.16 -2.30 9.54
C ASP A 64 -7.35 -2.28 8.02
N GLU A 65 -6.24 -2.42 7.30
CA GLU A 65 -6.22 -2.54 5.86
C GLU A 65 -5.55 -3.83 5.43
N ILE A 66 -6.20 -4.58 4.53
CA ILE A 66 -5.70 -5.85 4.05
C ILE A 66 -5.24 -5.68 2.61
N TYR A 67 -3.96 -5.92 2.37
CA TYR A 67 -3.34 -5.92 1.05
C TYR A 67 -3.33 -7.32 0.46
N HIS A 68 -3.67 -7.43 -0.82
CA HIS A 68 -3.68 -8.67 -1.60
C HIS A 68 -2.81 -8.49 -2.83
N TYR A 69 -1.78 -9.32 -3.00
CA TYR A 69 -0.96 -9.28 -4.21
C TYR A 69 -1.73 -9.85 -5.41
N TYR A 70 -1.68 -9.13 -6.54
CA TYR A 70 -2.30 -9.58 -7.79
C TYR A 70 -1.28 -9.83 -8.89
N MET A 71 -0.41 -8.86 -9.22
CA MET A 71 0.59 -9.02 -10.27
C MET A 71 1.66 -7.92 -10.27
N GLY A 72 2.74 -8.17 -10.99
CA GLY A 72 3.86 -7.24 -11.16
C GLY A 72 5.03 -7.57 -10.25
N ASP A 73 5.78 -6.55 -9.86
CA ASP A 73 6.87 -6.67 -8.91
C ASP A 73 6.33 -6.88 -7.49
N PRO A 74 7.07 -7.56 -6.58
CA PRO A 74 6.71 -7.57 -5.17
C PRO A 74 6.65 -6.16 -4.59
N LEU A 75 5.80 -5.96 -3.59
CA LEU A 75 5.63 -4.68 -2.89
C LEU A 75 6.39 -4.71 -1.55
N GLU A 76 7.34 -3.80 -1.38
CA GLU A 76 8.01 -3.56 -0.10
C GLU A 76 7.14 -2.67 0.77
N MET A 77 6.78 -3.17 1.95
CA MET A 77 5.85 -2.53 2.88
C MET A 77 6.52 -2.28 4.22
N LEU A 78 6.26 -1.10 4.80
CA LEU A 78 6.71 -0.69 6.13
C LEU A 78 5.53 -0.37 7.02
N GLU A 79 5.53 -0.93 8.23
CA GLU A 79 4.56 -0.65 9.29
C GLU A 79 5.32 -0.17 10.53
N LEU A 80 4.93 0.99 11.09
CA LEU A 80 5.54 1.61 12.27
C LEU A 80 4.44 1.87 13.31
N CYS A 81 4.46 1.14 14.43
CA CYS A 81 3.40 1.18 15.43
C CYS A 81 3.76 2.08 16.64
N PRO A 82 2.75 2.68 17.31
CA PRO A 82 2.97 3.59 18.44
C PRO A 82 3.75 2.97 19.60
N ASP A 83 3.64 1.66 19.80
CA ASP A 83 4.36 0.91 20.85
C ASP A 83 5.86 0.73 20.56
N GLY A 84 6.34 1.17 19.40
CA GLY A 84 7.72 1.03 18.95
C GLY A 84 7.98 -0.20 18.09
N THR A 85 6.97 -1.05 17.86
CA THR A 85 7.07 -2.17 16.93
C THR A 85 7.19 -1.64 15.50
N ALA A 86 8.11 -2.22 14.72
CA ALA A 86 8.27 -1.90 13.31
C ALA A 86 8.46 -3.18 12.49
N ASN A 87 7.78 -3.28 11.35
CA ASN A 87 7.81 -4.44 10.49
C ASN A 87 8.04 -4.02 9.04
N ARG A 88 9.10 -4.57 8.42
CA ARG A 88 9.29 -4.56 6.98
C ARG A 88 8.86 -5.90 6.42
N ARG A 89 7.94 -5.90 5.47
CA ARG A 89 7.37 -7.12 4.87
C ARG A 89 7.35 -6.98 3.34
N ILE A 90 7.36 -8.10 2.64
CA ILE A 90 7.28 -8.15 1.18
C ILE A 90 6.00 -8.84 0.78
N LEU A 91 5.10 -8.08 0.16
CA LEU A 91 3.86 -8.61 -0.42
C LEU A 91 4.17 -9.11 -1.84
N GLY A 92 3.94 -10.40 -2.08
CA GLY A 92 4.24 -11.04 -3.36
C GLY A 92 3.78 -12.50 -3.38
N ASN A 93 4.15 -13.24 -4.40
CA ASN A 93 3.69 -14.63 -4.58
C ASN A 93 4.78 -15.69 -4.40
N ASN A 94 6.03 -15.29 -4.17
CA ASN A 94 7.12 -16.24 -3.93
C ASN A 94 7.20 -16.62 -2.44
N VAL A 95 6.20 -17.36 -1.99
CA VAL A 95 6.01 -17.72 -0.56
C VAL A 95 7.20 -18.51 0.00
N LEU A 96 7.86 -19.32 -0.83
CA LEU A 96 9.01 -20.12 -0.40
C LEU A 96 10.27 -19.26 -0.11
N GLU A 97 10.34 -18.05 -0.68
CA GLU A 97 11.39 -17.08 -0.44
C GLU A 97 10.99 -15.99 0.58
N GLY A 98 9.87 -16.20 1.29
CA GLY A 98 9.43 -15.33 2.37
C GLY A 98 8.53 -14.16 1.96
N GLU A 99 8.03 -14.13 0.73
CA GLU A 99 6.98 -13.21 0.33
C GLU A 99 5.62 -13.65 0.88
N GLU A 100 4.76 -12.69 1.16
CA GLU A 100 3.42 -12.94 1.67
C GLU A 100 2.38 -12.50 0.62
N PRO A 101 1.45 -13.37 0.17
CA PRO A 101 0.44 -13.00 -0.82
C PRO A 101 -0.66 -12.09 -0.27
N GLN A 102 -0.77 -12.01 1.06
CA GLN A 102 -1.70 -11.16 1.80
C GLN A 102 -1.02 -10.60 3.04
N ILE A 103 -1.14 -9.29 3.28
CA ILE A 103 -0.59 -8.62 4.45
C ILE A 103 -1.68 -7.76 5.09
N VAL A 104 -1.82 -7.84 6.42
CA VAL A 104 -2.64 -6.92 7.21
C VAL A 104 -1.75 -5.80 7.74
N MET A 105 -2.18 -4.55 7.50
CA MET A 105 -1.64 -3.35 8.11
C MET A 105 -2.59 -2.89 9.21
N HIS A 106 -2.06 -2.70 10.41
CA HIS A 106 -2.90 -2.49 11.59
C HIS A 106 -3.28 -1.02 11.79
N LYS A 107 -4.51 -0.80 12.21
CA LYS A 107 -5.02 0.53 12.56
C LYS A 107 -4.11 1.26 13.55
N GLY A 108 -3.94 2.56 13.33
CA GLY A 108 -3.13 3.41 14.20
C GLY A 108 -1.62 3.28 14.04
N CYS A 109 -1.13 2.30 13.24
CA CYS A 109 0.26 2.24 12.81
C CYS A 109 0.44 3.07 11.53
N PHE A 110 1.59 3.74 11.37
CA PHE A 110 1.96 4.30 10.08
C PHE A 110 2.35 3.19 9.12
N GLN A 111 1.81 3.25 7.92
CA GLN A 111 2.06 2.30 6.84
C GLN A 111 2.45 3.04 5.56
N GLY A 112 3.29 2.42 4.76
CA GLY A 112 3.68 2.90 3.44
C GLY A 112 4.30 1.78 2.63
N SER A 113 4.37 1.97 1.32
CA SER A 113 4.84 0.90 0.43
C SER A 113 5.39 1.42 -0.88
N ARG A 114 6.24 0.62 -1.51
CA ARG A 114 6.77 0.87 -2.86
C ARG A 114 6.99 -0.45 -3.60
N PRO A 115 6.91 -0.47 -4.95
CA PRO A 115 7.41 -1.61 -5.70
C PRO A 115 8.87 -1.90 -5.33
N LEU A 116 9.22 -3.17 -5.16
CA LEU A 116 10.59 -3.55 -4.81
C LEU A 116 11.56 -3.00 -5.86
N PRO A 117 12.62 -2.23 -5.47
CA PRO A 117 13.50 -1.56 -6.42
C PRO A 117 14.19 -2.50 -7.44
N THR A 118 14.41 -3.76 -7.05
CA THR A 118 15.01 -4.81 -7.88
C THR A 118 14.02 -5.48 -8.84
N GLY A 119 12.73 -5.09 -8.79
CA GLY A 119 11.70 -5.67 -9.65
C GLY A 119 11.88 -5.37 -11.14
N GLU A 120 11.41 -6.27 -11.99
CA GLU A 120 11.63 -6.27 -13.46
C GLU A 120 10.37 -5.84 -14.25
N TYR A 121 9.17 -5.95 -13.65
CA TYR A 121 7.91 -5.59 -14.30
C TYR A 121 7.69 -4.08 -14.38
N GLY A 122 8.24 -3.33 -13.44
CA GLY A 122 8.13 -1.87 -13.38
C GLY A 122 6.84 -1.36 -12.75
N PHE A 123 6.07 -2.21 -12.13
CA PHE A 123 4.86 -1.85 -11.37
C PHE A 123 4.45 -2.97 -10.41
N THR A 124 3.62 -2.64 -9.42
CA THR A 124 2.89 -3.60 -8.59
C THR A 124 1.40 -3.28 -8.64
N LEU A 125 0.55 -4.28 -8.88
CA LEU A 125 -0.90 -4.20 -8.74
C LEU A 125 -1.34 -5.03 -7.54
N VAL A 126 -2.10 -4.42 -6.65
CA VAL A 126 -2.65 -5.04 -5.44
C VAL A 126 -4.14 -4.75 -5.30
N GLY A 127 -4.82 -5.48 -4.44
CA GLY A 127 -6.09 -5.11 -3.87
C GLY A 127 -5.91 -4.60 -2.44
N CYS A 128 -6.66 -3.57 -2.06
CA CYS A 128 -6.74 -3.12 -0.67
C CYS A 128 -8.18 -3.21 -0.20
N THR A 129 -8.37 -3.82 0.98
CA THR A 129 -9.68 -3.97 1.63
C THR A 129 -9.63 -3.34 3.01
N ASN A 130 -10.55 -2.43 3.29
CA ASN A 130 -10.70 -1.79 4.58
C ASN A 130 -11.97 -2.28 5.29
N ALA A 131 -11.84 -2.64 6.57
CA ALA A 131 -12.95 -3.04 7.43
C ALA A 131 -12.76 -2.52 8.86
N PRO A 132 -13.58 -1.55 9.32
CA PRO A 132 -14.60 -0.80 8.57
C PRO A 132 -14.05 -0.08 7.36
N GLY A 133 -14.93 0.29 6.41
CA GLY A 133 -14.56 0.93 5.16
C GLY A 133 -13.77 2.23 5.38
N TYR A 134 -12.84 2.49 4.46
CA TYR A 134 -12.03 3.71 4.41
C TYR A 134 -12.93 4.96 4.27
N THR A 135 -12.54 6.02 4.96
CA THR A 135 -13.06 7.38 4.77
C THR A 135 -11.90 8.37 4.84
N ASP A 136 -11.96 9.46 4.09
CA ASP A 136 -10.90 10.49 4.05
C ASP A 136 -10.67 11.15 5.42
N GLU A 137 -11.69 11.24 6.27
CA GLU A 137 -11.62 11.86 7.60
C GLU A 137 -10.65 11.16 8.56
N GLY A 138 -10.33 9.89 8.30
CA GLY A 138 -9.44 9.09 9.15
C GLY A 138 -8.00 9.02 8.65
N TYR A 139 -7.72 9.56 7.48
CA TYR A 139 -6.39 9.53 6.88
C TYR A 139 -5.46 10.57 7.51
N GLU A 140 -4.29 10.14 7.94
CA GLU A 140 -3.28 11.02 8.54
C GLU A 140 -1.88 10.75 7.97
N HIS A 141 -1.32 11.74 7.27
CA HIS A 141 0.06 11.69 6.77
C HIS A 141 1.08 11.70 7.92
N LEU A 142 2.21 11.03 7.71
CA LEU A 142 3.38 11.20 8.57
C LEU A 142 4.00 12.59 8.30
N THR A 143 3.97 13.47 9.31
CA THR A 143 4.54 14.82 9.25
C THR A 143 5.81 14.96 10.06
N ASP A 144 5.93 14.24 11.20
CA ASP A 144 7.15 14.23 12.03
C ASP A 144 8.16 13.18 11.53
N VAL A 145 8.75 13.45 10.37
CA VAL A 145 9.79 12.57 9.79
C VAL A 145 10.99 12.47 10.71
N LYS A 146 11.46 13.59 11.29
CA LYS A 146 12.64 13.62 12.17
C LYS A 146 12.47 12.74 13.40
N GLY A 147 11.38 12.91 14.14
CA GLY A 147 11.09 12.09 15.32
C GLY A 147 10.92 10.61 14.96
N THR A 148 10.36 10.32 13.78
CA THR A 148 10.22 8.95 13.28
C THR A 148 11.58 8.32 12.98
N LEU A 149 12.52 9.04 12.34
CA LEU A 149 13.88 8.56 12.08
C LEU A 149 14.64 8.30 13.40
N GLU A 150 14.49 9.17 14.40
CA GLU A 150 15.10 8.97 15.73
C GLU A 150 14.54 7.73 16.44
N LYS A 151 13.24 7.46 16.26
CA LYS A 151 12.57 6.32 16.89
C LYS A 151 12.85 4.99 16.20
N TYR A 152 13.01 4.99 14.85
CA TYR A 152 13.20 3.78 14.03
C TYR A 152 14.44 3.90 13.13
N PRO A 153 15.65 4.03 13.71
CA PRO A 153 16.86 4.31 12.95
C PRO A 153 17.25 3.20 11.96
N GLU A 154 16.87 1.95 12.23
CA GLU A 154 17.12 0.79 11.36
C GLU A 154 16.32 0.85 10.04
N TYR A 155 15.26 1.67 9.96
CA TYR A 155 14.42 1.84 8.77
C TYR A 155 14.63 3.18 8.07
N THR A 156 15.68 3.93 8.41
CA THR A 156 15.95 5.29 7.91
C THR A 156 15.81 5.40 6.39
N GLU A 157 16.44 4.51 5.62
CA GLU A 157 16.38 4.54 4.15
C GLU A 157 14.95 4.40 3.63
N LEU A 158 14.20 3.44 4.18
CA LEU A 158 12.83 3.17 3.74
C LEU A 158 11.86 4.27 4.17
N ILE A 159 12.01 4.83 5.38
CA ILE A 159 11.20 5.97 5.84
C ILE A 159 11.40 7.17 4.91
N LEU A 160 12.64 7.51 4.58
CA LEU A 160 12.94 8.61 3.64
C LEU A 160 12.36 8.34 2.24
N ALA A 161 12.47 7.09 1.76
CA ALA A 161 11.91 6.71 0.46
C ALA A 161 10.38 6.77 0.40
N LEU A 162 9.69 6.67 1.56
CA LEU A 162 8.22 6.68 1.66
C LEU A 162 7.65 8.02 2.17
N THR A 163 8.48 9.07 2.26
CA THR A 163 8.05 10.39 2.75
C THR A 163 8.43 11.56 1.86
N ASN A 164 9.15 11.35 0.75
CA ASN A 164 9.74 12.41 -0.08
C ASN A 164 10.69 13.35 0.69
N ALA A 165 11.29 12.90 1.78
CA ALA A 165 12.17 13.69 2.61
C ALA A 165 13.65 13.53 2.21
#